data_93df6f66e57cd39258f87c46d1eb5031
#
_entry.id   93df6f66e57cd39258f87c46d1eb5031
#
_cell.length_a   1.000
_cell.length_b   1.000
_cell.length_c   1.000
_cell.angle_alpha   90.00
_cell.angle_beta   90.00
_cell.angle_gamma   90.00
#
_symmetry.space_group_name_H-M   'P 1'
#
loop_
_entity.id
_entity.type
_entity.pdbx_description
1 polymer ?
#
loop_
_entity_poly.entity_id
_entity_poly.type
_entity_poly.pdbx_seq_one_letter_code
_entity_poly.pdbx_strand_id
1 'polypeptide(L)'
;SNDEDIESFLIGLNEKGVSETEVTAAAIVMKEKSLRFDIGDGSHIDTCGTGGTGLHTFNCSTASSFVAAAGGAKITKHGNKAISSKSGSADFLTQSGANINHEREKLISIFDKVGFVFLFAPLHHEAMKFVMPVRQKIAEKTIFNLLGPHTNPVSYTHLTLPTT
;
A
#
# COMPACT_ATOMS: atom_id res chain seq x y z
N SER A 1 -0.98 22.93 -7.74
CA SER A 1 -0.40 23.12 -6.39
C SER A 1 1.09 22.92 -6.50
N ASN A 2 1.85 23.75 -5.84
CA ASN A 2 3.29 23.60 -5.69
C ASN A 2 3.59 22.73 -4.44
N ASP A 3 4.83 22.36 -4.26
CA ASP A 3 5.24 21.52 -3.11
C ASP A 3 4.96 22.21 -1.76
N GLU A 4 5.04 23.52 -1.68
CA GLU A 4 4.76 24.31 -0.48
C GLU A 4 3.28 24.25 -0.08
N ASP A 5 2.36 24.30 -1.05
CA ASP A 5 0.92 24.15 -0.78
C ASP A 5 0.61 22.73 -0.25
N ILE A 6 1.24 21.71 -0.84
CA ILE A 6 1.06 20.31 -0.39
C ILE A 6 1.61 20.14 1.03
N GLU A 7 2.79 20.70 1.31
CA GLU A 7 3.42 20.64 2.62
C GLU A 7 2.55 21.31 3.68
N SER A 8 2.14 22.55 3.43
CA SER A 8 1.29 23.32 4.35
C SER A 8 -0.05 22.62 4.61
N PHE A 9 -0.65 22.04 3.57
CA PHE A 9 -1.90 21.28 3.71
C PHE A 9 -1.71 20.03 4.58
N LEU A 10 -0.66 19.25 4.36
CA LEU A 10 -0.41 18.03 5.12
C LEU A 10 -0.07 18.31 6.59
N ILE A 11 0.73 19.34 6.84
CA ILE A 11 1.05 19.79 8.21
C ILE A 11 -0.21 20.27 8.92
N GLY A 12 -0.97 21.18 8.31
CA GLY A 12 -2.20 21.69 8.90
C GLY A 12 -3.25 20.60 9.17
N LEU A 13 -3.31 19.58 8.30
CA LEU A 13 -4.19 18.43 8.51
C LEU A 13 -3.74 17.57 9.71
N ASN A 14 -2.42 17.40 9.89
CA ASN A 14 -1.87 16.70 11.05
C ASN A 14 -2.11 17.47 12.34
N GLU A 15 -1.88 18.78 12.35
CA GLU A 15 -2.09 19.65 13.53
C GLU A 15 -3.55 19.68 13.97
N LYS A 16 -4.48 19.77 13.01
CA LYS A 16 -5.92 19.74 13.27
C LYS A 16 -6.36 18.37 13.81
N GLY A 17 -5.69 17.32 13.43
CA GLY A 17 -6.15 15.94 13.55
C GLY A 17 -7.07 15.53 12.38
N VAL A 18 -6.81 14.34 11.86
CA VAL A 18 -7.54 13.78 10.70
C VAL A 18 -8.84 13.13 11.18
N SER A 19 -9.97 13.52 10.60
CA SER A 19 -11.28 12.93 10.89
C SER A 19 -11.55 11.68 10.03
N GLU A 20 -12.46 10.82 10.48
CA GLU A 20 -12.93 9.64 9.72
C GLU A 20 -13.51 10.04 8.36
N THR A 21 -14.24 11.15 8.29
CA THR A 21 -14.82 11.68 7.05
C THR A 21 -13.73 12.06 6.04
N GLU A 22 -12.65 12.67 6.49
CA GLU A 22 -11.51 13.05 5.64
C GLU A 22 -10.74 11.83 5.15
N VAL A 23 -10.53 10.84 6.01
CA VAL A 23 -9.91 9.56 5.60
C VAL A 23 -10.79 8.87 4.55
N THR A 24 -12.09 8.81 4.79
CA THR A 24 -13.05 8.18 3.86
C THR A 24 -13.05 8.89 2.50
N ALA A 25 -13.17 10.22 2.50
CA ALA A 25 -13.17 11.01 1.26
C ALA A 25 -11.85 10.84 0.49
N ALA A 26 -10.72 10.90 1.18
CA ALA A 26 -9.41 10.70 0.57
C ALA A 26 -9.24 9.28 0.01
N ALA A 27 -9.74 8.25 0.71
CA ALA A 27 -9.71 6.86 0.23
C ALA A 27 -10.55 6.70 -1.05
N ILE A 28 -11.73 7.29 -1.12
CA ILE A 28 -12.60 7.27 -2.31
C ILE A 28 -11.86 7.88 -3.50
N VAL A 29 -11.35 9.09 -3.35
CA VAL A 29 -10.62 9.80 -4.43
C VAL A 29 -9.39 9.03 -4.87
N MET A 30 -8.62 8.49 -3.92
CA MET A 30 -7.43 7.67 -4.24
C MET A 30 -7.82 6.41 -5.04
N LYS A 31 -8.91 5.74 -4.69
CA LYS A 31 -9.41 4.56 -5.43
C LYS A 31 -9.93 4.95 -6.83
N GLU A 32 -10.62 6.05 -6.96
CA GLU A 32 -11.09 6.56 -8.27
C GLU A 32 -9.94 6.90 -9.22
N LYS A 33 -8.84 7.43 -8.67
CA LYS A 33 -7.64 7.81 -9.44
C LYS A 33 -6.63 6.68 -9.59
N SER A 34 -6.85 5.54 -8.96
CA SER A 34 -5.95 4.40 -9.08
C SER A 34 -6.12 3.66 -10.40
N LEU A 35 -5.03 3.10 -10.89
CA LEU A 35 -5.09 2.11 -11.97
C LEU A 35 -5.63 0.80 -11.38
N ARG A 36 -6.93 0.57 -11.58
CA ARG A 36 -7.61 -0.62 -11.07
C ARG A 36 -6.99 -1.89 -11.62
N PHE A 37 -6.86 -2.87 -10.76
CA PHE A 37 -6.32 -4.17 -11.09
C PHE A 37 -7.40 -5.23 -10.86
N ASP A 38 -8.03 -5.65 -11.95
CA ASP A 38 -9.03 -6.72 -11.94
C ASP A 38 -8.33 -8.05 -12.21
N ILE A 39 -8.49 -8.99 -11.29
CA ILE A 39 -7.94 -10.35 -11.35
C ILE A 39 -9.04 -11.42 -11.23
N GLY A 40 -10.27 -11.05 -11.59
CA GLY A 40 -11.42 -11.94 -11.58
C GLY A 40 -12.16 -12.00 -10.24
N ASP A 41 -13.23 -12.79 -10.25
CA ASP A 41 -14.09 -12.97 -9.09
C ASP A 41 -13.42 -13.89 -8.06
N GLY A 42 -13.54 -13.53 -6.80
CA GLY A 42 -13.05 -14.35 -5.70
C GLY A 42 -12.73 -13.55 -4.44
N SER A 43 -12.57 -14.26 -3.33
CA SER A 43 -12.12 -13.66 -2.09
C SER A 43 -10.59 -13.50 -2.13
N HIS A 44 -10.14 -12.27 -2.19
CA HIS A 44 -8.73 -11.92 -2.13
C HIS A 44 -8.41 -11.29 -0.78
N ILE A 45 -7.22 -11.57 -0.27
CA ILE A 45 -6.75 -11.07 1.01
C ILE A 45 -5.59 -10.10 0.77
N ASP A 46 -5.67 -8.92 1.37
CA ASP A 46 -4.52 -8.02 1.52
C ASP A 46 -4.08 -7.99 2.99
N THR A 47 -2.79 -8.18 3.21
CA THR A 47 -2.16 -8.08 4.52
C THR A 47 -1.51 -6.72 4.74
N CYS A 48 -1.90 -5.69 3.98
CA CYS A 48 -1.36 -4.35 4.08
C CYS A 48 -1.72 -3.74 5.45
N GLY A 49 -0.72 -3.21 6.14
CA GLY A 49 -0.90 -2.43 7.36
C GLY A 49 -0.64 -0.95 7.11
N THR A 50 -0.99 -0.11 8.07
CA THR A 50 -0.76 1.34 8.04
C THR A 50 0.74 1.69 8.06
N GLY A 51 1.59 0.78 8.53
CA GLY A 51 3.02 1.00 8.71
C GLY A 51 3.33 2.00 9.83
N GLY A 52 4.58 2.36 9.97
CA GLY A 52 5.01 3.46 10.86
C GLY A 52 4.72 3.23 12.35
N THR A 53 4.73 1.98 12.82
CA THR A 53 4.51 1.67 14.26
C THR A 53 5.62 2.17 15.17
N GLY A 54 6.77 2.58 14.60
CA GLY A 54 7.98 2.90 15.36
C GLY A 54 8.72 1.68 15.91
N LEU A 55 8.15 0.50 15.79
CA LEU A 55 8.78 -0.75 16.21
C LEU A 55 9.68 -1.30 15.11
N HIS A 56 10.89 -1.70 15.48
CA HIS A 56 11.83 -2.36 14.57
C HIS A 56 11.53 -3.87 14.50
N THR A 57 10.38 -4.21 13.93
CA THR A 57 10.00 -5.61 13.67
C THR A 57 10.40 -6.02 12.26
N PHE A 58 10.46 -7.32 12.00
CA PHE A 58 10.56 -7.83 10.64
C PHE A 58 9.25 -7.60 9.88
N ASN A 59 9.26 -7.77 8.56
CA ASN A 59 8.09 -7.56 7.70
C ASN A 59 7.01 -8.64 7.90
N CYS A 60 6.38 -8.65 9.08
CA CYS A 60 5.36 -9.64 9.49
C CYS A 60 4.28 -9.81 8.43
N SER A 61 3.69 -8.69 7.98
CA SER A 61 2.61 -8.72 6.97
C SER A 61 3.05 -9.38 5.67
N THR A 62 4.32 -9.21 5.26
CA THR A 62 4.85 -9.85 4.05
C THR A 62 5.10 -11.33 4.28
N ALA A 63 5.69 -11.70 5.42
CA ALA A 63 5.92 -13.10 5.77
C ALA A 63 4.59 -13.86 5.90
N SER A 64 3.60 -13.29 6.61
CA SER A 64 2.28 -13.89 6.76
C SER A 64 1.57 -14.09 5.43
N SER A 65 1.74 -13.17 4.47
CA SER A 65 1.14 -13.31 3.15
C SER A 65 1.68 -14.50 2.36
N PHE A 66 2.97 -14.81 2.47
CA PHE A 66 3.55 -16.01 1.86
C PHE A 66 3.05 -17.29 2.50
N VAL A 67 2.97 -17.33 3.83
CA VAL A 67 2.45 -18.50 4.56
C VAL A 67 0.99 -18.74 4.19
N ALA A 68 0.17 -17.68 4.15
CA ALA A 68 -1.23 -17.78 3.76
C ALA A 68 -1.40 -18.24 2.31
N ALA A 69 -0.59 -17.73 1.38
CA ALA A 69 -0.60 -18.16 -0.02
C ALA A 69 -0.19 -19.64 -0.15
N ALA A 70 0.83 -20.09 0.58
CA ALA A 70 1.21 -21.49 0.63
C ALA A 70 0.12 -22.40 1.21
N GLY A 71 -0.72 -21.86 2.10
CA GLY A 71 -1.93 -22.51 2.63
C GLY A 71 -3.14 -22.47 1.69
N GLY A 72 -3.01 -21.91 0.48
CA GLY A 72 -4.06 -21.86 -0.53
C GLY A 72 -4.89 -20.57 -0.55
N ALA A 73 -4.57 -19.59 0.29
CA ALA A 73 -5.24 -18.29 0.23
C ALA A 73 -4.79 -17.50 -1.03
N LYS A 74 -5.72 -16.72 -1.58
CA LYS A 74 -5.43 -15.82 -2.70
C LYS A 74 -5.02 -14.46 -2.18
N ILE A 75 -3.75 -14.09 -2.37
CA ILE A 75 -3.13 -12.88 -1.80
C ILE A 75 -2.90 -11.83 -2.87
N THR A 76 -3.46 -10.64 -2.66
CA THR A 76 -3.24 -9.44 -3.49
C THR A 76 -2.60 -8.35 -2.65
N LYS A 77 -1.32 -8.56 -2.34
CA LYS A 77 -0.62 -7.68 -1.41
C LYS A 77 -0.29 -6.34 -2.02
N HIS A 78 -0.92 -5.28 -1.51
CA HIS A 78 -0.53 -3.90 -1.80
C HIS A 78 0.61 -3.47 -0.89
N GLY A 79 1.61 -2.79 -1.43
CA GLY A 79 2.75 -2.39 -0.64
C GLY A 79 3.67 -1.38 -1.31
N ASN A 80 4.62 -0.86 -0.52
CA ASN A 80 5.57 0.16 -0.95
C ASN A 80 6.96 -0.09 -0.35
N LYS A 81 7.93 0.73 -0.76
CA LYS A 81 9.22 0.87 -0.08
C LYS A 81 9.03 1.55 1.28
N ALA A 82 9.96 1.33 2.17
CA ALA A 82 9.99 2.02 3.46
C ALA A 82 10.12 3.54 3.29
N ILE A 83 9.39 4.31 4.10
CA ILE A 83 9.55 5.76 4.22
C ILE A 83 10.23 6.09 5.54
N SER A 84 9.79 5.50 6.64
CA SER A 84 10.27 5.76 8.00
C SER A 84 10.89 4.55 8.71
N SER A 85 10.79 3.37 8.12
CA SER A 85 11.36 2.13 8.65
C SER A 85 12.60 1.69 7.85
N LYS A 86 13.34 0.69 8.36
CA LYS A 86 14.55 0.17 7.68
C LYS A 86 14.24 -0.60 6.40
N SER A 87 13.06 -1.21 6.27
CA SER A 87 12.68 -2.03 5.13
C SER A 87 11.16 -2.12 5.00
N GLY A 88 10.64 -1.77 3.84
CA GLY A 88 9.25 -2.00 3.45
C GLY A 88 9.06 -3.34 2.74
N SER A 89 7.83 -3.67 2.37
CA SER A 89 7.52 -4.90 1.63
C SER A 89 8.19 -4.96 0.26
N ALA A 90 8.25 -3.84 -0.44
CA ALA A 90 8.91 -3.74 -1.74
C ALA A 90 10.44 -3.92 -1.61
N ASP A 91 11.05 -3.36 -0.56
CA ASP A 91 12.49 -3.51 -0.30
C ASP A 91 12.84 -4.97 -0.03
N PHE A 92 12.06 -5.65 0.81
CA PHE A 92 12.24 -7.07 1.10
C PHE A 92 12.16 -7.92 -0.16
N LEU A 93 11.11 -7.74 -0.97
CA LEU A 93 10.93 -8.52 -2.20
C LEU A 93 12.07 -8.30 -3.18
N THR A 94 12.48 -7.05 -3.38
CA THR A 94 13.58 -6.71 -4.30
C THR A 94 14.91 -7.31 -3.83
N GLN A 95 15.20 -7.23 -2.52
CA GLN A 95 16.41 -7.84 -1.94
C GLN A 95 16.39 -9.37 -2.01
N SER A 96 15.20 -9.96 -1.99
CA SER A 96 15.01 -11.42 -2.21
C SER A 96 15.10 -11.83 -3.68
N GLY A 97 15.40 -10.89 -4.59
CA GLY A 97 15.56 -11.15 -6.02
C GLY A 97 14.26 -11.11 -6.83
N ALA A 98 13.14 -10.73 -6.22
CA ALA A 98 11.88 -10.60 -6.94
C ALA A 98 11.84 -9.29 -7.74
N ASN A 99 11.39 -9.36 -8.99
CA ASN A 99 11.03 -8.18 -9.76
C ASN A 99 9.61 -7.75 -9.34
N ILE A 100 9.47 -6.50 -8.92
CA ILE A 100 8.19 -5.90 -8.51
C ILE A 100 7.59 -4.96 -9.56
N ASN A 101 8.29 -4.76 -10.68
CA ASN A 101 7.86 -3.90 -11.78
C ASN A 101 7.42 -4.79 -12.95
N HIS A 102 6.16 -5.20 -12.91
CA HIS A 102 5.57 -6.03 -13.95
C HIS A 102 4.35 -5.35 -14.57
N GLU A 103 4.17 -5.56 -15.87
CA GLU A 103 2.94 -5.25 -16.57
C GLU A 103 1.78 -6.13 -16.05
N ARG A 104 0.56 -5.65 -16.29
CA ARG A 104 -0.68 -6.25 -15.78
C ARG A 104 -0.79 -7.74 -16.10
N GLU A 105 -0.57 -8.12 -17.34
CA GLU A 105 -0.69 -9.50 -17.83
C GLU A 105 0.25 -10.45 -17.09
N LYS A 106 1.46 -9.96 -16.79
CA LYS A 106 2.44 -10.73 -16.03
C LYS A 106 2.01 -10.90 -14.57
N LEU A 107 1.45 -9.84 -13.96
CA LEU A 107 0.93 -9.92 -12.60
C LEU A 107 -0.21 -10.93 -12.48
N ILE A 108 -1.14 -10.95 -13.44
CA ILE A 108 -2.23 -11.93 -13.51
C ILE A 108 -1.65 -13.34 -13.62
N SER A 109 -0.70 -13.57 -14.56
CA SER A 109 -0.06 -14.87 -14.73
C SER A 109 0.68 -15.36 -13.48
N ILE A 110 1.30 -14.46 -12.72
CA ILE A 110 1.94 -14.80 -11.44
C ILE A 110 0.87 -15.22 -10.43
N PHE A 111 -0.18 -14.42 -10.29
CA PHE A 111 -1.26 -14.69 -9.35
C PHE A 111 -1.93 -16.04 -9.61
N ASP A 112 -2.23 -16.36 -10.87
CA ASP A 112 -2.84 -17.63 -11.26
C ASP A 112 -1.96 -18.84 -10.91
N LYS A 113 -0.63 -18.68 -11.03
CA LYS A 113 0.31 -19.78 -10.78
C LYS A 113 0.59 -20.01 -9.32
N VAL A 114 0.73 -18.96 -8.52
CA VAL A 114 1.24 -19.07 -7.15
C VAL A 114 0.25 -18.56 -6.08
N GLY A 115 -0.91 -18.03 -6.48
CA GLY A 115 -1.89 -17.50 -5.55
C GLY A 115 -1.46 -16.23 -4.81
N PHE A 116 -0.35 -15.62 -5.23
CA PHE A 116 0.20 -14.40 -4.64
C PHE A 116 0.58 -13.41 -5.72
N VAL A 117 0.21 -12.16 -5.54
CA VAL A 117 0.69 -11.04 -6.36
C VAL A 117 1.05 -9.85 -5.49
N PHE A 118 2.13 -9.17 -5.84
CA PHE A 118 2.53 -7.92 -5.20
C PHE A 118 2.19 -6.73 -6.09
N LEU A 119 1.37 -5.83 -5.55
CA LEU A 119 0.94 -4.61 -6.22
C LEU A 119 1.75 -3.45 -5.67
N PHE A 120 2.75 -3.04 -6.43
CA PHE A 120 3.65 -1.96 -6.03
C PHE A 120 2.94 -0.61 -6.16
N ALA A 121 2.65 0.03 -5.03
CA ALA A 121 1.81 1.22 -4.93
C ALA A 121 2.13 2.34 -5.94
N PRO A 122 3.40 2.70 -6.21
CA PRO A 122 3.71 3.73 -7.20
C PRO A 122 3.22 3.45 -8.63
N LEU A 123 3.08 2.17 -9.01
CA LEU A 123 2.58 1.79 -10.33
C LEU A 123 1.06 1.91 -10.45
N HIS A 124 0.35 1.94 -9.34
CA HIS A 124 -1.11 1.98 -9.30
C HIS A 124 -1.68 3.34 -8.90
N HIS A 125 -0.87 4.19 -8.27
CA HIS A 125 -1.27 5.49 -7.76
C HIS A 125 -0.38 6.60 -8.30
N GLU A 126 -0.49 6.88 -9.58
CA GLU A 126 0.36 7.88 -10.27
C GLU A 126 0.29 9.28 -9.62
N ALA A 127 -0.86 9.66 -9.07
CA ALA A 127 -1.02 10.95 -8.39
C ALA A 127 -0.05 11.11 -7.21
N MET A 128 0.38 10.00 -6.60
CA MET A 128 1.32 10.02 -5.48
C MET A 128 2.71 10.54 -5.85
N LYS A 129 3.09 10.54 -7.12
CA LYS A 129 4.38 11.09 -7.58
C LYS A 129 4.57 12.56 -7.19
N PHE A 130 3.48 13.33 -7.08
CA PHE A 130 3.52 14.74 -6.67
C PHE A 130 3.59 14.92 -5.16
N VAL A 131 3.16 13.94 -4.39
CA VAL A 131 3.07 14.01 -2.93
C VAL A 131 4.29 13.38 -2.24
N MET A 132 4.88 12.37 -2.88
CA MET A 132 5.99 11.61 -2.29
C MET A 132 7.20 12.45 -1.91
N PRO A 133 7.70 13.41 -2.75
CA PRO A 133 8.83 14.26 -2.39
C PRO A 133 8.55 15.09 -1.12
N VAL A 134 7.33 15.63 -1.03
CA VAL A 134 6.89 16.43 0.11
C VAL A 134 6.80 15.58 1.38
N ARG A 135 6.24 14.37 1.29
CA ARG A 135 6.18 13.44 2.42
C ARG A 135 7.56 13.04 2.94
N GLN A 136 8.52 12.84 2.03
CA GLN A 136 9.92 12.56 2.42
C GLN A 136 10.56 13.75 3.13
N LYS A 137 10.23 14.97 2.73
CA LYS A 137 10.72 16.20 3.37
C LYS A 137 10.11 16.40 4.76
N ILE A 138 8.80 16.20 4.92
CA ILE A 138 8.09 16.29 6.20
C ILE A 138 8.62 15.23 7.19
N ALA A 139 8.96 14.03 6.71
CA ALA A 139 9.49 12.90 7.48
C ALA A 139 8.60 12.45 8.66
N GLU A 140 7.33 12.85 8.67
CA GLU A 140 6.32 12.50 9.67
C GLU A 140 5.20 11.67 9.06
N LYS A 141 4.36 11.09 9.93
CA LYS A 141 3.14 10.43 9.48
C LYS A 141 2.16 11.47 8.94
N THR A 142 1.49 11.11 7.86
CA THR A 142 0.43 11.93 7.25
C THR A 142 -0.80 11.06 7.02
N ILE A 143 -1.91 11.66 6.59
CA ILE A 143 -3.13 10.93 6.21
C ILE A 143 -2.84 9.74 5.29
N PHE A 144 -1.84 9.83 4.42
CA PHE A 144 -1.47 8.76 3.50
C PHE A 144 -0.99 7.47 4.18
N ASN A 145 -0.57 7.54 5.44
CA ASN A 145 -0.23 6.34 6.21
C ASN A 145 -1.51 5.55 6.57
N LEU A 146 -2.61 6.25 6.81
CA LEU A 146 -3.91 5.62 7.07
C LEU A 146 -4.54 5.07 5.79
N LEU A 147 -4.29 5.71 4.65
CA LEU A 147 -4.91 5.37 3.37
C LEU A 147 -4.38 4.08 2.74
N GLY A 148 -3.15 3.68 3.04
CA GLY A 148 -2.51 2.52 2.42
C GLY A 148 -3.40 1.27 2.38
N PRO A 149 -3.96 0.80 3.51
CA PRO A 149 -4.83 -0.37 3.55
C PRO A 149 -6.16 -0.20 2.79
N HIS A 150 -6.63 1.03 2.65
CA HIS A 150 -7.94 1.34 2.04
C HIS A 150 -7.86 1.58 0.52
N THR A 151 -6.67 1.59 -0.06
CA THR A 151 -6.45 2.01 -1.45
C THR A 151 -5.83 0.93 -2.32
N ASN A 152 -5.93 -0.35 -1.91
CA ASN A 152 -5.54 -1.45 -2.77
C ASN A 152 -6.28 -1.35 -4.12
N PRO A 153 -5.59 -1.43 -5.27
CA PRO A 153 -6.19 -1.31 -6.59
C PRO A 153 -7.14 -2.48 -6.95
N VAL A 154 -7.06 -3.59 -6.22
CA VAL A 154 -8.01 -4.70 -6.37
C VAL A 154 -9.26 -4.44 -5.52
N SER A 155 -10.42 -4.71 -6.10
CA SER A 155 -11.66 -4.82 -5.32
C SER A 155 -11.63 -6.14 -4.56
N TYR A 156 -11.46 -6.09 -3.26
CA TYR A 156 -11.48 -7.27 -2.38
C TYR A 156 -12.50 -7.08 -1.26
N THR A 157 -13.01 -8.19 -0.76
CA THR A 157 -14.02 -8.19 0.31
C THR A 157 -13.42 -8.27 1.71
N HIS A 158 -12.14 -8.64 1.84
CA HIS A 158 -11.49 -8.84 3.13
C HIS A 158 -10.14 -8.13 3.23
N LEU A 159 -10.05 -7.19 4.16
CA LEU A 159 -8.81 -6.58 4.61
C LEU A 159 -8.46 -7.16 5.98
N THR A 160 -7.33 -7.83 6.09
CA THR A 160 -6.79 -8.23 7.38
C THR A 160 -5.80 -7.19 7.85
N LEU A 161 -6.23 -6.32 8.77
CA LEU A 161 -5.30 -5.46 9.49
C LEU A 161 -4.62 -6.32 10.56
N PRO A 162 -3.28 -6.24 10.71
CA PRO A 162 -2.62 -6.84 11.86
C PRO A 162 -3.21 -6.20 13.12
N THR A 163 -3.85 -7.00 13.95
CA THR A 163 -4.21 -6.59 15.29
C THR A 163 -2.95 -6.64 16.13
N THR A 164 -2.49 -5.50 16.58
CA THR A 164 -1.44 -5.38 17.60
C THR A 164 -2.01 -5.66 18.97
#